data_c90803b8f9e8b0c5eaa9ba568d631668
#
_entry.id   c90803b8f9e8b0c5eaa9ba568d631668
#
_cell.length_a   1.000
_cell.length_b   1.000
_cell.length_c   1.000
_cell.angle_alpha   90.00
_cell.angle_beta   90.00
_cell.angle_gamma   90.00
#
_symmetry.space_group_name_H-M   'P 1'
#
loop_
_entity.id
_entity.type
_entity.pdbx_description
1 polymer ?
#
loop_
_entity_poly.entity_id
_entity_poly.type
_entity_poly.pdbx_seq_one_letter_code
_entity_poly.pdbx_strand_id
1 'polypeptide(L)'
;MPPDSSIPPNPQARPCATLALRPGWLASGLGVGARTGLHAELTAYSIVFWGHDALPAQEMVAWQQEKARLMAEMSLAGQKGAYGKLGALSSGLNRAFDDHIELSLRAGAGTHVRTEEALALANGLAEETSCRVLAWSVCRNHVHVIAELTEEKGVDELVCSWKALAPSMNWEDAYHTEALKAREAAARVDALISELGDDAAAAVDAEADGADSRNGFRHITVLLHETVDMVKAGPGKFLVDCTLGGGGHTELLLEQGATVWGIDRDADARRAAMLRLARFGSRFKVLAGNFQDVESILSQQGVSRVDGLLADLGVSSHQLDTASRGFSFREDGPLDMRMDTRAALSARNLVNEAPEEEIANILWQFGEERASRAIARAMVKARAQAPITTTAQLARIVESVLPRKGRQHPGTRTFQALRIAVNGELDALDALLDSSVRLLGQGGRMAVITFHSLEDRRVKQFFDLRSRPEIDRPEWPAPRPNPDYCFRPLSRKPVTAGEEELSINPRSRSAKLRGVEKII
;
A
#
# COMPACT_ATOMS: atom_id res chain seq x y z
N MET A 1 -1.54 -39.37 -26.69
CA MET A 1 -0.95 -39.47 -25.33
C MET A 1 -0.73 -38.05 -24.89
N PRO A 2 -1.33 -37.57 -23.81
CA PRO A 2 -0.97 -36.27 -23.27
C PRO A 2 0.48 -36.29 -22.75
N PRO A 3 1.22 -35.20 -22.83
CA PRO A 3 2.56 -35.14 -22.29
C PRO A 3 2.54 -35.33 -20.77
N ASP A 4 3.46 -36.12 -20.30
CA ASP A 4 3.69 -36.47 -18.90
C ASP A 4 4.01 -35.19 -18.10
N SER A 5 2.98 -34.65 -17.43
CA SER A 5 3.11 -33.48 -16.51
C SER A 5 3.35 -33.97 -15.09
N SER A 6 4.30 -34.88 -14.88
CA SER A 6 4.71 -35.30 -13.55
C SER A 6 5.46 -34.16 -12.87
N ILE A 7 4.74 -33.37 -12.10
CA ILE A 7 5.29 -32.39 -11.17
C ILE A 7 5.84 -33.16 -9.97
N PRO A 8 7.11 -32.96 -9.59
CA PRO A 8 7.67 -33.65 -8.44
C PRO A 8 6.97 -33.21 -7.14
N PRO A 9 6.62 -34.15 -6.26
CA PRO A 9 5.94 -33.87 -5.01
C PRO A 9 6.81 -33.02 -4.07
N ASN A 10 6.16 -32.13 -3.33
CA ASN A 10 6.82 -31.30 -2.30
C ASN A 10 6.62 -31.88 -0.90
N PRO A 11 7.66 -32.39 -0.23
CA PRO A 11 7.54 -33.14 1.03
C PRO A 11 7.23 -32.29 2.29
N GLN A 12 7.07 -30.97 2.18
CA GLN A 12 6.88 -30.09 3.34
C GLN A 12 5.63 -29.19 3.30
N ALA A 13 4.68 -29.45 2.41
CA ALA A 13 3.49 -28.63 2.30
C ALA A 13 2.58 -28.73 3.55
N ARG A 14 2.20 -27.60 4.10
CA ARG A 14 1.21 -27.51 5.18
C ARG A 14 -0.18 -27.24 4.59
N PRO A 15 -1.26 -27.74 5.23
CA PRO A 15 -2.62 -27.48 4.74
C PRO A 15 -2.92 -25.98 4.67
N CYS A 16 -3.69 -25.59 3.68
CA CYS A 16 -4.18 -24.22 3.49
C CYS A 16 -5.08 -23.79 4.64
N ALA A 17 -4.93 -22.57 5.14
CA ALA A 17 -5.89 -21.95 6.05
C ALA A 17 -7.09 -21.37 5.27
N THR A 18 -8.29 -21.46 5.84
CA THR A 18 -9.53 -20.99 5.22
C THR A 18 -9.62 -19.48 5.21
N LEU A 19 -9.89 -18.87 4.06
CA LEU A 19 -10.10 -17.44 3.90
C LEU A 19 -11.58 -17.16 3.64
N ALA A 20 -12.18 -16.26 4.42
CA ALA A 20 -13.57 -15.85 4.22
C ALA A 20 -13.65 -14.69 3.23
N LEU A 21 -14.27 -14.91 2.07
CA LEU A 21 -14.58 -13.87 1.10
C LEU A 21 -15.97 -13.26 1.35
N ARG A 22 -16.16 -12.00 1.01
CA ARG A 22 -17.39 -11.27 1.28
C ARG A 22 -18.20 -10.98 0.02
N PRO A 23 -19.56 -11.03 0.11
CA PRO A 23 -20.44 -10.94 -1.05
C PRO A 23 -20.34 -9.64 -1.86
N GLY A 24 -19.93 -8.51 -1.29
CA GLY A 24 -19.90 -7.21 -1.98
C GLY A 24 -18.77 -7.02 -3.00
N TRP A 25 -17.78 -7.90 -3.02
CA TRP A 25 -16.57 -7.73 -3.84
C TRP A 25 -16.72 -8.21 -5.28
N LEU A 26 -17.72 -9.05 -5.51
CA LEU A 26 -17.92 -9.69 -6.80
C LEU A 26 -18.96 -8.99 -7.69
N ALA A 27 -19.46 -7.84 -7.28
CA ALA A 27 -20.38 -7.05 -8.11
C ALA A 27 -19.78 -6.67 -9.49
N SER A 28 -18.44 -6.63 -9.60
CA SER A 28 -17.71 -6.45 -10.86
C SER A 28 -17.34 -7.75 -11.57
N GLY A 29 -17.60 -8.92 -10.96
CA GLY A 29 -17.19 -10.23 -11.49
C GLY A 29 -15.70 -10.53 -11.29
N LEU A 30 -15.07 -9.93 -10.28
CA LEU A 30 -13.67 -10.11 -9.95
C LEU A 30 -13.49 -10.47 -8.47
N GLY A 31 -12.62 -11.44 -8.17
CA GLY A 31 -12.20 -11.78 -6.81
C GLY A 31 -10.71 -12.08 -6.77
N VAL A 32 -10.04 -11.68 -5.69
CA VAL A 32 -8.60 -11.90 -5.47
C VAL A 32 -8.33 -12.32 -4.06
N GLY A 33 -7.36 -13.19 -3.88
CA GLY A 33 -6.83 -13.55 -2.59
C GLY A 33 -5.36 -13.90 -2.65
N ALA A 34 -4.65 -13.67 -1.55
CA ALA A 34 -3.24 -14.00 -1.41
C ALA A 34 -2.90 -14.43 0.03
N ARG A 35 -1.85 -15.24 0.18
CA ARG A 35 -1.30 -15.69 1.46
C ARG A 35 0.18 -15.35 1.54
N THR A 36 0.65 -14.87 2.67
CA THR A 36 2.06 -14.55 2.91
C THR A 36 2.79 -15.72 3.57
N GLY A 37 4.09 -15.87 3.31
CA GLY A 37 4.93 -16.89 3.95
C GLY A 37 5.53 -17.90 2.98
N LEU A 38 6.24 -17.45 1.94
CA LEU A 38 7.05 -18.30 1.06
C LEU A 38 8.26 -18.87 1.82
N HIS A 39 8.41 -20.19 1.82
CA HIS A 39 9.66 -20.82 2.26
C HIS A 39 10.70 -20.73 1.14
N ALA A 40 11.94 -20.34 1.47
CA ALA A 40 13.02 -20.07 0.50
C ALA A 40 13.41 -21.26 -0.40
N GLU A 41 12.97 -22.47 -0.08
CA GLU A 41 13.32 -23.71 -0.78
C GLU A 41 12.17 -24.34 -1.59
N LEU A 42 10.95 -23.76 -1.56
CA LEU A 42 9.78 -24.34 -2.21
C LEU A 42 9.56 -23.80 -3.62
N THR A 43 9.10 -24.66 -4.51
CA THR A 43 8.67 -24.31 -5.87
C THR A 43 7.16 -24.09 -5.86
N ALA A 44 6.73 -22.89 -6.19
CA ALA A 44 5.32 -22.59 -6.43
C ALA A 44 4.99 -22.71 -7.93
N TYR A 45 3.72 -22.79 -8.27
CA TYR A 45 3.23 -22.85 -9.64
C TYR A 45 2.27 -21.70 -9.89
N SER A 46 2.47 -21.00 -11.00
CA SER A 46 1.47 -20.10 -11.60
C SER A 46 0.57 -20.95 -12.51
N ILE A 47 -0.74 -20.92 -12.28
CA ILE A 47 -1.74 -21.74 -12.99
C ILE A 47 -2.79 -20.79 -13.53
N VAL A 48 -3.01 -20.81 -14.85
CA VAL A 48 -4.05 -19.99 -15.51
C VAL A 48 -4.98 -20.93 -16.29
N PHE A 49 -6.28 -20.80 -16.08
CA PHE A 49 -7.30 -21.49 -16.84
C PHE A 49 -8.42 -20.53 -17.26
N TRP A 50 -9.02 -20.77 -18.42
CA TRP A 50 -9.91 -19.81 -19.08
C TRP A 50 -11.11 -20.48 -19.76
N GLY A 51 -12.13 -19.69 -20.12
CA GLY A 51 -13.26 -20.13 -20.92
C GLY A 51 -12.87 -20.44 -22.36
N HIS A 52 -13.54 -21.42 -22.98
CA HIS A 52 -13.21 -21.95 -24.32
C HIS A 52 -13.12 -20.88 -25.41
N ASP A 53 -13.91 -19.82 -25.31
CA ASP A 53 -14.00 -18.72 -26.27
C ASP A 53 -13.25 -17.46 -25.84
N ALA A 54 -12.47 -17.52 -24.73
CA ALA A 54 -11.75 -16.37 -24.19
C ALA A 54 -10.49 -16.00 -25.01
N LEU A 55 -9.93 -16.95 -25.76
CA LEU A 55 -8.74 -16.75 -26.58
C LEU A 55 -9.02 -17.11 -28.05
N PRO A 56 -8.44 -16.39 -29.03
CA PRO A 56 -8.59 -16.72 -30.44
C PRO A 56 -7.99 -18.09 -30.78
N ALA A 57 -8.78 -18.99 -31.33
CA ALA A 57 -8.39 -20.38 -31.61
C ALA A 57 -7.12 -20.48 -32.50
N GLN A 58 -6.93 -19.54 -33.43
CA GLN A 58 -5.76 -19.52 -34.31
C GLN A 58 -4.45 -19.21 -33.55
N GLU A 59 -4.52 -18.36 -32.56
CA GLU A 59 -3.38 -18.00 -31.71
C GLU A 59 -2.99 -19.18 -30.81
N MET A 60 -3.96 -19.88 -30.24
CA MET A 60 -3.72 -21.06 -29.41
C MET A 60 -3.03 -22.19 -30.22
N VAL A 61 -3.46 -22.43 -31.45
CA VAL A 61 -2.82 -23.45 -32.32
C VAL A 61 -1.37 -23.05 -32.63
N ALA A 62 -1.11 -21.80 -32.96
CA ALA A 62 0.25 -21.31 -33.23
C ALA A 62 1.18 -21.48 -32.00
N TRP A 63 0.71 -21.17 -30.80
CA TRP A 63 1.45 -21.35 -29.57
C TRP A 63 1.72 -22.81 -29.22
N GLN A 64 0.72 -23.69 -29.38
CA GLN A 64 0.90 -25.12 -29.16
C GLN A 64 1.92 -25.73 -30.13
N GLN A 65 1.93 -25.29 -31.39
CA GLN A 65 2.91 -25.72 -32.38
C GLN A 65 4.33 -25.24 -32.02
N GLU A 66 4.49 -23.99 -31.62
CA GLU A 66 5.80 -23.45 -31.22
C GLU A 66 6.33 -24.11 -29.95
N LYS A 67 5.44 -24.34 -28.94
CA LYS A 67 5.79 -25.07 -27.72
C LYS A 67 6.24 -26.51 -28.03
N ALA A 68 5.52 -27.20 -28.91
CA ALA A 68 5.88 -28.56 -29.34
C ALA A 68 7.24 -28.57 -30.09
N ARG A 69 7.50 -27.57 -30.96
CA ARG A 69 8.78 -27.41 -31.66
C ARG A 69 9.94 -27.26 -30.68
N LEU A 70 9.80 -26.36 -29.71
CA LEU A 70 10.83 -26.12 -28.70
C LEU A 70 11.07 -27.29 -27.77
N MET A 71 10.02 -28.01 -27.39
CA MET A 71 10.15 -29.26 -26.62
C MET A 71 10.90 -30.34 -27.42
N ALA A 72 10.64 -30.46 -28.70
CA ALA A 72 11.39 -31.38 -29.56
C ALA A 72 12.88 -30.97 -29.67
N GLU A 73 13.17 -29.68 -29.84
CA GLU A 73 14.54 -29.16 -29.87
C GLU A 73 15.26 -29.35 -28.53
N MET A 74 14.57 -29.16 -27.39
CA MET A 74 15.11 -29.44 -26.07
C MET A 74 15.43 -30.91 -25.86
N SER A 75 14.60 -31.82 -26.33
CA SER A 75 14.83 -33.26 -26.26
C SER A 75 16.05 -33.69 -27.09
N LEU A 76 16.24 -33.11 -28.25
CA LEU A 76 17.41 -33.32 -29.12
C LEU A 76 18.70 -32.69 -28.54
N ALA A 77 18.60 -31.56 -27.86
CA ALA A 77 19.74 -30.89 -27.24
C ALA A 77 20.19 -31.57 -25.94
N GLY A 78 19.27 -32.26 -25.25
CA GLY A 78 19.58 -33.10 -24.10
C GLY A 78 20.61 -34.17 -24.38
N GLN A 79 20.64 -34.66 -25.62
CA GLN A 79 21.65 -35.62 -26.10
C GLN A 79 23.02 -34.97 -26.40
N LYS A 80 23.13 -33.64 -26.47
CA LYS A 80 24.35 -32.90 -26.88
C LYS A 80 24.89 -31.91 -25.86
N GLY A 81 24.40 -31.88 -24.63
CA GLY A 81 24.94 -31.02 -23.55
C GLY A 81 24.64 -29.53 -23.65
N ALA A 82 23.65 -29.11 -24.45
CA ALA A 82 23.36 -27.67 -24.71
C ALA A 82 22.19 -27.10 -23.85
N TYR A 83 21.97 -27.64 -22.67
CA TYR A 83 20.83 -27.30 -21.79
C TYR A 83 20.70 -25.81 -21.40
N GLY A 84 21.81 -25.10 -21.26
CA GLY A 84 21.78 -23.71 -20.73
C GLY A 84 21.13 -22.69 -21.68
N LYS A 85 21.33 -22.80 -22.99
CA LYS A 85 20.75 -21.87 -23.98
C LYS A 85 19.27 -22.16 -24.29
N LEU A 86 18.87 -23.42 -24.26
CA LEU A 86 17.50 -23.84 -24.53
C LEU A 86 16.59 -23.61 -23.32
N GLY A 87 17.11 -23.75 -22.10
CA GLY A 87 16.38 -23.37 -20.88
C GLY A 87 16.02 -21.87 -20.84
N ALA A 88 16.95 -21.01 -21.26
CA ALA A 88 16.70 -19.57 -21.36
C ALA A 88 15.68 -19.20 -22.46
N LEU A 89 15.69 -19.93 -23.59
CA LEU A 89 14.71 -19.76 -24.67
C LEU A 89 13.31 -20.24 -24.26
N SER A 90 13.22 -21.37 -23.56
CA SER A 90 11.96 -21.90 -23.02
C SER A 90 11.35 -20.96 -21.99
N SER A 91 12.16 -20.42 -21.06
CA SER A 91 11.69 -19.43 -20.06
C SER A 91 11.31 -18.08 -20.70
N GLY A 92 11.97 -17.70 -21.80
CA GLY A 92 11.62 -16.51 -22.58
C GLY A 92 10.29 -16.67 -23.32
N LEU A 93 10.05 -17.87 -23.87
CA LEU A 93 8.82 -18.19 -24.59
C LEU A 93 7.62 -18.29 -23.64
N ASN A 94 7.79 -18.91 -22.49
CA ASN A 94 6.74 -18.99 -21.47
C ASN A 94 6.34 -17.58 -20.99
N ARG A 95 7.30 -16.68 -20.75
CA ARG A 95 6.99 -15.29 -20.39
C ARG A 95 6.25 -14.55 -21.51
N ALA A 96 6.71 -14.68 -22.76
CA ALA A 96 6.02 -14.05 -23.88
C ALA A 96 4.61 -14.63 -24.10
N PHE A 97 4.40 -15.90 -23.79
CA PHE A 97 3.09 -16.55 -23.80
C PHE A 97 2.19 -16.01 -22.67
N ASP A 98 2.71 -15.92 -21.46
CA ASP A 98 1.98 -15.35 -20.31
C ASP A 98 1.55 -13.91 -20.60
N ASP A 99 2.45 -13.07 -21.09
CA ASP A 99 2.15 -11.67 -21.44
C ASP A 99 1.08 -11.57 -22.54
N HIS A 100 1.12 -12.49 -23.53
CA HIS A 100 0.17 -12.50 -24.64
C HIS A 100 -1.21 -13.04 -24.24
N ILE A 101 -1.27 -14.13 -23.48
CA ILE A 101 -2.51 -14.65 -22.89
C ILE A 101 -3.15 -13.57 -22.02
N GLU A 102 -2.38 -12.96 -21.14
CA GLU A 102 -2.86 -11.95 -20.23
C GLU A 102 -3.43 -10.73 -20.97
N LEU A 103 -2.77 -10.28 -22.05
CA LEU A 103 -3.27 -9.19 -22.88
C LEU A 103 -4.58 -9.57 -23.59
N SER A 104 -4.67 -10.77 -24.12
CA SER A 104 -5.87 -11.28 -24.83
C SER A 104 -7.04 -11.50 -23.87
N LEU A 105 -6.79 -12.04 -22.67
CA LEU A 105 -7.81 -12.24 -21.64
C LEU A 105 -8.31 -10.91 -21.06
N ARG A 106 -7.46 -9.89 -20.93
CA ARG A 106 -7.85 -8.53 -20.54
C ARG A 106 -8.76 -7.84 -21.54
N ALA A 107 -8.70 -8.20 -22.83
CA ALA A 107 -9.63 -7.70 -23.83
C ALA A 107 -11.09 -8.11 -23.56
N GLY A 108 -11.33 -9.05 -22.64
CA GLY A 108 -12.66 -9.39 -22.14
C GLY A 108 -13.55 -10.14 -23.14
N ALA A 109 -12.95 -10.82 -24.13
CA ALA A 109 -13.69 -11.64 -25.08
C ALA A 109 -14.22 -12.92 -24.43
N GLY A 110 -15.32 -13.45 -24.97
CA GLY A 110 -15.86 -14.75 -24.62
C GLY A 110 -16.93 -14.75 -23.53
N THR A 111 -17.29 -15.96 -23.10
CA THR A 111 -18.31 -16.21 -22.07
C THR A 111 -17.80 -15.74 -20.71
N HIS A 112 -18.65 -15.07 -19.95
CA HIS A 112 -18.28 -14.52 -18.65
C HIS A 112 -18.78 -15.41 -17.51
N VAL A 113 -17.95 -15.60 -16.48
CA VAL A 113 -18.32 -16.24 -15.22
C VAL A 113 -19.45 -15.43 -14.55
N ARG A 114 -20.49 -16.09 -14.10
CA ARG A 114 -21.56 -15.46 -13.32
C ARG A 114 -21.05 -15.05 -11.94
N THR A 115 -21.60 -13.99 -11.38
CA THR A 115 -21.18 -13.47 -10.07
C THR A 115 -21.23 -14.53 -8.96
N GLU A 116 -22.28 -15.37 -8.94
CA GLU A 116 -22.43 -16.46 -7.96
C GLU A 116 -21.35 -17.54 -8.12
N GLU A 117 -21.01 -17.88 -9.34
CA GLU A 117 -19.98 -18.88 -9.66
C GLU A 117 -18.58 -18.32 -9.43
N ALA A 118 -18.35 -17.03 -9.71
CA ALA A 118 -17.11 -16.37 -9.36
C ALA A 118 -16.88 -16.35 -7.83
N LEU A 119 -17.96 -16.18 -7.06
CA LEU A 119 -17.91 -16.30 -5.60
C LEU A 119 -17.61 -17.73 -5.16
N ALA A 120 -18.23 -18.73 -5.80
CA ALA A 120 -17.98 -20.14 -5.51
C ALA A 120 -16.51 -20.53 -5.80
N LEU A 121 -15.96 -20.07 -6.95
CA LEU A 121 -14.55 -20.26 -7.29
C LEU A 121 -13.62 -19.63 -6.26
N ALA A 122 -13.86 -18.38 -5.91
CA ALA A 122 -13.04 -17.63 -4.96
C ALA A 122 -13.07 -18.28 -3.56
N ASN A 123 -14.25 -18.73 -3.10
CA ASN A 123 -14.38 -19.45 -1.83
C ASN A 123 -13.70 -20.84 -1.91
N GLY A 124 -13.88 -21.57 -2.99
CA GLY A 124 -13.23 -22.86 -3.18
C GLY A 124 -11.71 -22.77 -3.20
N LEU A 125 -11.15 -21.73 -3.83
CA LEU A 125 -9.71 -21.46 -3.80
C LEU A 125 -9.22 -21.08 -2.39
N ALA A 126 -10.02 -20.30 -1.66
CA ALA A 126 -9.72 -19.92 -0.28
C ALA A 126 -9.77 -21.11 0.70
N GLU A 127 -10.67 -22.06 0.46
CA GLU A 127 -10.88 -23.24 1.32
C GLU A 127 -10.10 -24.48 0.84
N GLU A 128 -9.30 -24.35 -0.22
CA GLU A 128 -8.52 -25.46 -0.77
C GLU A 128 -7.49 -25.97 0.25
N THR A 129 -7.56 -27.24 0.59
CA THR A 129 -6.71 -27.91 1.58
C THR A 129 -5.72 -28.90 0.95
N SER A 130 -5.94 -29.32 -0.29
CA SER A 130 -5.07 -30.27 -0.99
C SER A 130 -3.85 -29.62 -1.65
N CYS A 131 -3.77 -28.29 -1.64
CA CYS A 131 -2.57 -27.53 -2.00
C CYS A 131 -2.51 -26.25 -1.16
N ARG A 132 -1.39 -25.54 -1.17
CA ARG A 132 -1.28 -24.23 -0.54
C ARG A 132 -1.46 -23.14 -1.58
N VAL A 133 -2.66 -22.60 -1.70
CA VAL A 133 -2.93 -21.44 -2.57
C VAL A 133 -2.30 -20.20 -1.95
N LEU A 134 -1.38 -19.55 -2.66
CA LEU A 134 -0.68 -18.34 -2.22
C LEU A 134 -1.41 -17.07 -2.66
N ALA A 135 -1.95 -17.08 -3.88
CA ALA A 135 -2.75 -15.99 -4.41
C ALA A 135 -3.67 -16.51 -5.52
N TRP A 136 -4.78 -15.82 -5.74
CA TRP A 136 -5.67 -16.08 -6.87
C TRP A 136 -6.37 -14.82 -7.35
N SER A 137 -6.76 -14.84 -8.61
CA SER A 137 -7.61 -13.84 -9.24
C SER A 137 -8.70 -14.54 -10.05
N VAL A 138 -9.96 -14.26 -9.76
CA VAL A 138 -11.10 -14.74 -10.56
C VAL A 138 -11.57 -13.58 -11.42
N CYS A 139 -11.24 -13.62 -12.69
CA CYS A 139 -11.64 -12.65 -13.70
C CYS A 139 -12.91 -13.08 -14.44
N ARG A 140 -13.43 -12.21 -15.31
CA ARG A 140 -14.69 -12.49 -16.02
C ARG A 140 -14.65 -13.75 -16.89
N ASN A 141 -13.52 -14.03 -17.52
CA ASN A 141 -13.36 -15.10 -18.50
C ASN A 141 -12.19 -16.06 -18.21
N HIS A 142 -11.46 -15.84 -17.11
CA HIS A 142 -10.33 -16.70 -16.71
C HIS A 142 -10.09 -16.65 -15.20
N VAL A 143 -9.27 -17.58 -14.71
CA VAL A 143 -8.82 -17.65 -13.33
C VAL A 143 -7.32 -17.82 -13.31
N HIS A 144 -6.63 -17.05 -12.46
CA HIS A 144 -5.21 -17.15 -12.23
C HIS A 144 -4.96 -17.57 -10.77
N VAL A 145 -4.14 -18.58 -10.55
CA VAL A 145 -3.81 -19.14 -9.24
C VAL A 145 -2.31 -19.28 -9.09
N ILE A 146 -1.77 -18.88 -7.96
CA ILE A 146 -0.40 -19.19 -7.56
C ILE A 146 -0.48 -20.13 -6.37
N ALA A 147 0.07 -21.34 -6.49
CA ALA A 147 -0.03 -22.36 -5.47
C ALA A 147 1.25 -23.18 -5.31
N GLU A 148 1.54 -23.60 -4.08
CA GLU A 148 2.49 -24.66 -3.76
C GLU A 148 1.73 -25.97 -3.73
N LEU A 149 2.14 -26.93 -4.56
CA LEU A 149 1.46 -28.22 -4.66
C LEU A 149 1.90 -29.17 -3.56
N THR A 150 0.99 -30.01 -3.09
CA THR A 150 1.25 -31.11 -2.19
C THR A 150 1.41 -32.42 -2.98
N GLU A 151 1.81 -33.51 -2.32
CA GLU A 151 1.86 -34.85 -2.93
C GLU A 151 0.48 -35.46 -3.17
N GLU A 152 -0.60 -34.84 -2.66
CA GLU A 152 -1.92 -35.44 -2.66
C GLU A 152 -2.65 -35.32 -3.99
N LYS A 153 -2.50 -34.20 -4.70
CA LYS A 153 -3.18 -33.95 -5.99
C LYS A 153 -2.27 -33.30 -7.01
N GLY A 154 -2.36 -33.72 -8.25
CA GLY A 154 -1.74 -33.08 -9.41
C GLY A 154 -2.48 -31.80 -9.83
N VAL A 155 -1.82 -30.97 -10.67
CA VAL A 155 -2.43 -29.72 -11.19
C VAL A 155 -3.71 -30.01 -11.95
N ASP A 156 -3.74 -31.09 -12.76
CA ASP A 156 -4.93 -31.48 -13.53
C ASP A 156 -6.16 -31.67 -12.65
N GLU A 157 -6.00 -32.40 -11.54
CA GLU A 157 -7.09 -32.67 -10.59
C GLU A 157 -7.55 -31.39 -9.88
N LEU A 158 -6.62 -30.52 -9.51
CA LEU A 158 -6.93 -29.23 -8.88
C LEU A 158 -7.69 -28.33 -9.85
N VAL A 159 -7.20 -28.16 -11.09
CA VAL A 159 -7.86 -27.34 -12.10
C VAL A 159 -9.25 -27.88 -12.44
N CYS A 160 -9.39 -29.21 -12.58
CA CYS A 160 -10.70 -29.82 -12.78
C CYS A 160 -11.67 -29.56 -11.61
N SER A 161 -11.19 -29.67 -10.37
CA SER A 161 -12.03 -29.42 -9.18
C SER A 161 -12.45 -27.94 -9.12
N TRP A 162 -11.56 -27.01 -9.43
CA TRP A 162 -11.87 -25.57 -9.45
C TRP A 162 -12.84 -25.20 -10.60
N LYS A 163 -12.63 -25.73 -11.81
CA LYS A 163 -13.55 -25.53 -12.94
C LYS A 163 -14.98 -26.01 -12.63
N ALA A 164 -15.11 -27.07 -11.84
CA ALA A 164 -16.42 -27.60 -11.44
C ALA A 164 -17.21 -26.65 -10.52
N LEU A 165 -16.57 -25.66 -9.89
CA LEU A 165 -17.23 -24.63 -9.09
C LEU A 165 -17.97 -23.58 -9.91
N ALA A 166 -17.70 -23.50 -11.23
CA ALA A 166 -18.40 -22.61 -12.15
C ALA A 166 -18.89 -23.39 -13.38
N PRO A 167 -19.93 -24.22 -13.24
CA PRO A 167 -20.38 -25.15 -14.28
C PRO A 167 -21.07 -24.47 -15.47
N SER A 168 -21.49 -23.19 -15.35
CA SER A 168 -22.05 -22.47 -16.50
C SER A 168 -20.99 -21.98 -17.47
N MET A 169 -19.73 -21.96 -17.04
CA MET A 169 -18.61 -21.67 -17.93
C MET A 169 -18.29 -22.86 -18.79
N ASN A 170 -18.19 -22.60 -20.11
CA ASN A 170 -17.58 -23.55 -21.02
C ASN A 170 -16.06 -23.40 -20.94
N TRP A 171 -15.45 -24.12 -20.00
CA TRP A 171 -14.01 -24.03 -19.77
C TRP A 171 -13.23 -24.69 -20.90
N GLU A 172 -12.11 -24.05 -21.30
CA GLU A 172 -11.13 -24.71 -22.16
C GLU A 172 -10.52 -25.91 -21.42
N ASP A 173 -10.32 -27.03 -22.12
CA ASP A 173 -9.69 -28.23 -21.54
C ASP A 173 -8.24 -27.95 -21.14
N ALA A 174 -7.55 -27.14 -21.93
CA ALA A 174 -6.20 -26.71 -21.64
C ALA A 174 -6.13 -25.71 -20.49
N TYR A 175 -4.97 -25.63 -19.83
CA TYR A 175 -4.58 -24.61 -18.89
C TYR A 175 -3.08 -24.37 -19.02
N HIS A 176 -2.61 -23.21 -18.54
CA HIS A 176 -1.19 -22.89 -18.54
C HIS A 176 -0.60 -23.02 -17.12
N THR A 177 0.62 -23.57 -17.02
CA THR A 177 1.35 -23.64 -15.75
C THR A 177 2.79 -23.26 -15.93
N GLU A 178 3.31 -22.48 -15.00
CA GLU A 178 4.72 -22.11 -14.89
C GLU A 178 5.23 -22.42 -13.47
N ALA A 179 6.37 -23.12 -13.38
CA ALA A 179 7.03 -23.34 -12.10
C ALA A 179 7.82 -22.10 -11.71
N LEU A 180 7.56 -21.57 -10.51
CA LEU A 180 8.15 -20.35 -9.97
C LEU A 180 9.07 -20.67 -8.80
N LYS A 181 10.26 -20.05 -8.76
CA LYS A 181 11.08 -20.01 -7.55
C LYS A 181 10.42 -19.08 -6.52
N ALA A 182 10.74 -19.24 -5.24
CA ALA A 182 10.14 -18.47 -4.15
C ALA A 182 10.14 -16.94 -4.40
N ARG A 183 11.25 -16.40 -4.93
CA ARG A 183 11.35 -14.96 -5.26
C ARG A 183 10.49 -14.54 -6.45
N GLU A 184 10.36 -15.39 -7.45
CA GLU A 184 9.51 -15.17 -8.63
C GLU A 184 8.03 -15.29 -8.25
N ALA A 185 7.69 -16.25 -7.39
CA ALA A 185 6.35 -16.41 -6.85
C ALA A 185 5.91 -15.19 -6.04
N ALA A 186 6.78 -14.65 -5.18
CA ALA A 186 6.49 -13.42 -4.44
C ALA A 186 6.21 -12.23 -5.38
N ALA A 187 7.06 -12.04 -6.39
CA ALA A 187 6.87 -10.98 -7.39
C ALA A 187 5.58 -11.15 -8.20
N ARG A 188 5.19 -12.40 -8.51
CA ARG A 188 3.96 -12.71 -9.25
C ARG A 188 2.71 -12.52 -8.37
N VAL A 189 2.77 -12.85 -7.08
CA VAL A 189 1.73 -12.53 -6.10
C VAL A 189 1.52 -11.02 -6.03
N ASP A 190 2.60 -10.24 -5.92
CA ASP A 190 2.55 -8.78 -5.90
C ASP A 190 1.97 -8.21 -7.21
N ALA A 191 2.32 -8.80 -8.35
CA ALA A 191 1.77 -8.42 -9.65
C ALA A 191 0.27 -8.69 -9.72
N LEU A 192 -0.20 -9.89 -9.37
CA LEU A 192 -1.62 -10.25 -9.33
C LEU A 192 -2.44 -9.31 -8.45
N ILE A 193 -1.91 -8.93 -7.29
CA ILE A 193 -2.53 -7.97 -6.40
C ILE A 193 -2.54 -6.56 -7.02
N SER A 194 -1.50 -6.20 -7.79
CA SER A 194 -1.37 -4.88 -8.42
C SER A 194 -2.25 -4.68 -9.65
N GLU A 195 -2.49 -5.74 -10.43
CA GLU A 195 -3.23 -5.71 -11.69
C GLU A 195 -4.71 -5.40 -11.55
N LEU A 196 -5.24 -5.54 -10.35
CA LEU A 196 -6.67 -5.47 -10.11
C LEU A 196 -7.21 -4.06 -9.89
N GLY A 197 -6.36 -3.04 -9.95
CA GLY A 197 -6.76 -1.64 -9.81
C GLY A 197 -7.39 -1.32 -8.45
N ASP A 198 -7.83 -0.08 -8.29
CA ASP A 198 -8.40 0.45 -7.04
C ASP A 198 -9.75 -0.20 -6.63
N ASP A 199 -10.37 -0.99 -7.52
CA ASP A 199 -11.71 -1.58 -7.32
C ASP A 199 -11.70 -3.06 -6.93
N ALA A 200 -10.53 -3.71 -6.86
CA ALA A 200 -10.44 -5.13 -6.56
C ALA A 200 -10.10 -5.37 -5.09
N ALA A 201 -10.93 -6.17 -4.44
CA ALA A 201 -10.71 -6.56 -3.07
C ALA A 201 -9.78 -7.80 -3.01
N ALA A 202 -8.68 -7.67 -2.29
CA ALA A 202 -7.79 -8.81 -1.98
C ALA A 202 -8.09 -9.35 -0.58
N ALA A 203 -8.20 -10.66 -0.43
CA ALA A 203 -8.25 -11.35 0.85
C ALA A 203 -6.89 -11.99 1.15
N VAL A 204 -6.37 -11.76 2.33
CA VAL A 204 -5.08 -12.31 2.80
C VAL A 204 -5.26 -12.92 4.17
N ASP A 205 -4.60 -14.04 4.38
CA ASP A 205 -4.60 -14.75 5.66
C ASP A 205 -3.72 -14.00 6.68
N ALA A 206 -4.32 -13.61 7.79
CA ALA A 206 -3.65 -12.87 8.87
C ALA A 206 -3.01 -13.79 9.93
N GLU A 207 -3.12 -15.12 9.80
CA GLU A 207 -2.65 -16.05 10.85
C GLU A 207 -1.17 -16.45 10.75
N ALA A 208 -0.36 -15.82 9.90
CA ALA A 208 1.08 -16.08 9.85
C ALA A 208 1.89 -15.39 10.97
N ASP A 209 1.25 -14.72 11.93
CA ASP A 209 1.93 -13.98 13.02
C ASP A 209 2.40 -14.87 14.20
N GLY A 210 2.38 -16.20 14.07
CA GLY A 210 2.68 -17.13 15.16
C GLY A 210 4.09 -17.75 15.19
N ALA A 211 4.92 -17.63 14.17
CA ALA A 211 6.23 -18.29 14.15
C ALA A 211 7.22 -17.68 13.16
N ASP A 212 7.91 -16.68 13.51
CA ASP A 212 9.38 -16.52 13.49
C ASP A 212 9.82 -15.08 13.79
N SER A 213 10.04 -14.82 15.06
CA SER A 213 10.50 -13.54 15.60
C SER A 213 12.02 -13.37 15.51
N ARG A 214 12.66 -13.57 14.36
CA ARG A 214 14.11 -13.34 14.24
C ARG A 214 14.54 -12.28 13.23
N ASN A 215 13.62 -11.66 12.48
CA ASN A 215 13.91 -10.43 11.70
C ASN A 215 12.65 -9.56 11.49
N GLY A 216 11.74 -9.51 12.45
CA GLY A 216 10.49 -8.78 12.37
C GLY A 216 10.64 -7.33 12.82
N PHE A 217 10.70 -6.37 11.92
CA PHE A 217 10.36 -5.00 12.25
C PHE A 217 8.83 -4.91 12.44
N ARG A 218 8.38 -5.08 13.68
CA ARG A 218 6.97 -4.90 14.05
C ARG A 218 6.67 -3.40 13.97
N HIS A 219 5.84 -2.97 13.01
CA HIS A 219 5.37 -1.59 12.96
C HIS A 219 4.52 -1.31 14.19
N ILE A 220 5.04 -0.52 15.12
CA ILE A 220 4.31 -0.07 16.30
C ILE A 220 3.67 1.26 15.95
N THR A 221 2.34 1.29 15.93
CA THR A 221 1.54 2.49 15.67
C THR A 221 1.76 3.50 16.80
N VAL A 222 2.07 4.74 16.44
CA VAL A 222 2.40 5.81 17.40
C VAL A 222 1.14 6.31 18.11
N LEU A 223 1.19 6.44 19.43
CA LEU A 223 0.08 6.97 20.27
C LEU A 223 -1.26 6.27 19.95
N LEU A 224 -1.23 4.94 19.76
CA LEU A 224 -2.35 4.16 19.28
C LEU A 224 -3.60 4.32 20.15
N HIS A 225 -3.47 4.02 21.44
CA HIS A 225 -4.60 4.05 22.38
C HIS A 225 -5.10 5.47 22.63
N GLU A 226 -4.19 6.41 22.83
CA GLU A 226 -4.49 7.82 23.07
C GLU A 226 -5.27 8.44 21.90
N THR A 227 -4.95 8.04 20.68
CA THR A 227 -5.59 8.56 19.47
C THR A 227 -6.99 7.99 19.32
N VAL A 228 -7.17 6.69 19.52
CA VAL A 228 -8.46 6.02 19.44
C VAL A 228 -9.41 6.50 20.53
N ASP A 229 -8.93 6.68 21.75
CA ASP A 229 -9.71 7.27 22.86
C ASP A 229 -10.10 8.74 22.57
N MET A 230 -9.20 9.49 21.94
CA MET A 230 -9.45 10.90 21.62
C MET A 230 -10.58 11.07 20.61
N VAL A 231 -10.67 10.23 19.56
CA VAL A 231 -11.77 10.28 18.59
C VAL A 231 -13.04 9.61 19.11
N LYS A 232 -12.97 8.94 20.26
CA LYS A 232 -14.12 8.28 20.93
C LYS A 232 -14.80 7.26 20.00
N ALA A 233 -14.02 6.29 19.53
CA ALA A 233 -14.53 5.20 18.70
C ALA A 233 -15.57 4.36 19.46
N GLY A 234 -16.49 3.72 18.75
CA GLY A 234 -17.49 2.84 19.33
C GLY A 234 -18.59 2.46 18.34
N PRO A 235 -19.49 1.56 18.74
CA PRO A 235 -20.59 1.11 17.87
C PRO A 235 -21.45 2.28 17.37
N GLY A 236 -21.81 2.24 16.10
CA GLY A 236 -22.62 3.26 15.45
C GLY A 236 -21.87 4.56 15.09
N LYS A 237 -20.57 4.66 15.42
CA LYS A 237 -19.73 5.78 14.99
C LYS A 237 -19.17 5.55 13.60
N PHE A 238 -19.20 6.61 12.78
CA PHE A 238 -18.59 6.63 11.47
C PHE A 238 -17.36 7.55 11.48
N LEU A 239 -16.18 6.97 11.31
CA LEU A 239 -14.89 7.65 11.42
C LEU A 239 -14.13 7.59 10.08
N VAL A 240 -13.30 8.59 9.84
CA VAL A 240 -12.40 8.60 8.69
C VAL A 240 -10.96 8.73 9.17
N ASP A 241 -10.14 7.75 8.78
CA ASP A 241 -8.70 7.79 8.92
C ASP A 241 -8.11 8.42 7.66
N CYS A 242 -7.64 9.66 7.76
CA CYS A 242 -7.13 10.45 6.64
C CYS A 242 -5.71 10.03 6.21
N THR A 243 -5.05 9.17 6.98
CA THR A 243 -3.67 8.73 6.82
C THR A 243 -3.58 7.23 7.12
N LEU A 244 -4.33 6.43 6.37
CA LEU A 244 -4.56 5.01 6.63
C LEU A 244 -3.26 4.23 6.89
N GLY A 245 -2.19 4.49 6.12
CA GLY A 245 -0.94 3.76 6.23
C GLY A 245 -1.15 2.25 6.21
N GLY A 246 -0.50 1.52 7.12
CA GLY A 246 -0.71 0.08 7.31
C GLY A 246 -1.96 -0.30 8.11
N GLY A 247 -2.84 0.66 8.44
CA GLY A 247 -4.13 0.42 9.09
C GLY A 247 -4.08 0.21 10.60
N GLY A 248 -2.98 0.55 11.28
CA GLY A 248 -2.83 0.28 12.71
C GLY A 248 -3.85 0.98 13.60
N HIS A 249 -4.06 2.28 13.42
CA HIS A 249 -5.13 3.03 14.13
C HIS A 249 -6.51 2.53 13.72
N THR A 250 -6.74 2.37 12.41
CA THR A 250 -8.01 1.90 11.86
C THR A 250 -8.41 0.54 12.41
N GLU A 251 -7.47 -0.38 12.62
CA GLU A 251 -7.74 -1.69 13.22
C GLU A 251 -8.38 -1.55 14.60
N LEU A 252 -7.76 -0.79 15.50
CA LEU A 252 -8.29 -0.60 16.85
C LEU A 252 -9.63 0.15 16.86
N LEU A 253 -9.82 1.13 15.95
CA LEU A 253 -11.12 1.79 15.76
C LEU A 253 -12.22 0.80 15.37
N LEU A 254 -11.92 -0.12 14.46
CA LEU A 254 -12.85 -1.17 14.02
C LEU A 254 -13.10 -2.21 15.11
N GLU A 255 -12.10 -2.58 15.91
CA GLU A 255 -12.23 -3.47 17.07
C GLU A 255 -13.15 -2.87 18.13
N GLN A 256 -13.14 -1.57 18.34
CA GLN A 256 -14.08 -0.87 19.20
C GLN A 256 -15.49 -0.75 18.62
N GLY A 257 -15.75 -1.29 17.43
CA GLY A 257 -17.08 -1.37 16.85
C GLY A 257 -17.45 -0.24 15.89
N ALA A 258 -16.57 0.70 15.61
CA ALA A 258 -16.81 1.78 14.65
C ALA A 258 -16.87 1.27 13.20
N THR A 259 -17.48 2.05 12.32
CA THR A 259 -17.31 1.97 10.86
C THR A 259 -16.22 2.96 10.48
N VAL A 260 -15.21 2.51 9.74
CA VAL A 260 -14.06 3.34 9.41
C VAL A 260 -13.79 3.32 7.91
N TRP A 261 -13.67 4.51 7.32
CA TRP A 261 -13.12 4.64 5.98
C TRP A 261 -11.72 5.21 6.05
N GLY A 262 -10.77 4.54 5.38
CA GLY A 262 -9.37 4.95 5.37
C GLY A 262 -9.01 5.59 4.03
N ILE A 263 -8.31 6.72 4.06
CA ILE A 263 -7.80 7.41 2.87
C ILE A 263 -6.28 7.32 2.90
N ASP A 264 -5.68 6.97 1.77
CA ASP A 264 -4.24 7.09 1.56
C ASP A 264 -3.93 7.33 0.09
N ARG A 265 -2.89 8.11 -0.20
CA ARG A 265 -2.38 8.34 -1.55
C ARG A 265 -1.38 7.28 -2.01
N ASP A 266 -0.74 6.59 -1.04
CA ASP A 266 0.22 5.52 -1.30
C ASP A 266 -0.51 4.20 -1.60
N ALA A 267 -0.32 3.66 -2.80
CA ALA A 267 -0.96 2.41 -3.20
C ALA A 267 -0.48 1.21 -2.37
N ASP A 268 0.79 1.21 -1.93
CA ASP A 268 1.35 0.14 -1.10
C ASP A 268 0.73 0.15 0.30
N ALA A 269 0.54 1.35 0.87
CA ALA A 269 -0.15 1.52 2.16
C ALA A 269 -1.60 1.03 2.09
N ARG A 270 -2.35 1.43 1.04
CA ARG A 270 -3.74 0.98 0.84
C ARG A 270 -3.82 -0.54 0.73
N ARG A 271 -2.90 -1.16 -0.02
CA ARG A 271 -2.82 -2.63 -0.12
C ARG A 271 -2.60 -3.28 1.24
N ALA A 272 -1.59 -2.86 1.97
CA ALA A 272 -1.28 -3.40 3.28
C ALA A 272 -2.47 -3.29 4.24
N ALA A 273 -3.14 -2.12 4.27
CA ALA A 273 -4.31 -1.92 5.11
C ALA A 273 -5.52 -2.78 4.68
N MET A 274 -5.78 -2.91 3.37
CA MET A 274 -6.85 -3.80 2.88
C MET A 274 -6.64 -5.23 3.34
N LEU A 275 -5.41 -5.73 3.24
CA LEU A 275 -5.03 -7.06 3.67
C LEU A 275 -5.26 -7.24 5.18
N ARG A 276 -4.72 -6.33 5.97
CA ARG A 276 -4.78 -6.37 7.43
C ARG A 276 -6.21 -6.30 7.97
N LEU A 277 -7.06 -5.48 7.34
CA LEU A 277 -8.37 -5.10 7.86
C LEU A 277 -9.55 -5.82 7.17
N ALA A 278 -9.27 -6.74 6.25
CA ALA A 278 -10.28 -7.50 5.51
C ALA A 278 -11.33 -8.17 6.42
N ARG A 279 -10.93 -8.65 7.60
CA ARG A 279 -11.79 -9.31 8.58
C ARG A 279 -12.95 -8.45 9.07
N PHE A 280 -12.86 -7.12 8.97
CA PHE A 280 -13.89 -6.20 9.47
C PHE A 280 -15.04 -5.91 8.49
N GLY A 281 -14.89 -6.28 7.25
CA GLY A 281 -15.89 -6.25 6.25
C GLY A 281 -16.49 -4.90 5.88
N SER A 282 -17.82 -4.87 5.76
CA SER A 282 -18.56 -3.66 5.41
C SER A 282 -18.36 -2.49 6.38
N ARG A 283 -17.75 -2.74 7.55
CA ARG A 283 -17.36 -1.67 8.47
C ARG A 283 -16.05 -0.96 8.07
N PHE A 284 -15.30 -1.51 7.13
CA PHE A 284 -14.08 -0.92 6.62
C PHE A 284 -14.16 -0.65 5.12
N LYS A 285 -13.68 0.51 4.69
CA LYS A 285 -13.54 0.86 3.27
C LYS A 285 -12.26 1.65 3.05
N VAL A 286 -11.55 1.34 1.95
CA VAL A 286 -10.36 2.09 1.53
C VAL A 286 -10.72 3.02 0.39
N LEU A 287 -10.23 4.24 0.43
CA LEU A 287 -10.39 5.26 -0.58
C LEU A 287 -9.01 5.75 -1.04
N ALA A 288 -8.81 5.78 -2.35
CA ALA A 288 -7.58 6.29 -2.94
C ALA A 288 -7.64 7.82 -3.02
N GLY A 289 -6.62 8.50 -2.51
CA GLY A 289 -6.53 9.95 -2.63
C GLY A 289 -5.65 10.60 -1.57
N ASN A 290 -5.48 11.90 -1.72
CA ASN A 290 -4.80 12.72 -0.72
C ASN A 290 -5.85 13.25 0.27
N PHE A 291 -5.54 13.26 1.56
CA PHE A 291 -6.44 13.79 2.59
C PHE A 291 -6.77 15.30 2.42
N GLN A 292 -5.99 16.05 1.64
CA GLN A 292 -6.36 17.41 1.25
C GLN A 292 -7.72 17.47 0.54
N ASP A 293 -8.10 16.40 -0.16
CA ASP A 293 -9.31 16.29 -0.94
C ASP A 293 -10.42 15.52 -0.21
N VAL A 294 -10.26 15.29 1.11
CA VAL A 294 -11.15 14.45 1.92
C VAL A 294 -12.63 14.77 1.74
N GLU A 295 -12.99 16.06 1.68
CA GLU A 295 -14.38 16.50 1.49
C GLU A 295 -14.94 16.07 0.13
N SER A 296 -14.15 16.23 -0.93
CA SER A 296 -14.52 15.80 -2.29
C SER A 296 -14.63 14.28 -2.37
N ILE A 297 -13.64 13.55 -1.81
CA ILE A 297 -13.61 12.09 -1.79
C ILE A 297 -14.84 11.52 -1.09
N LEU A 298 -15.20 12.07 0.07
CA LEU A 298 -16.37 11.62 0.83
C LEU A 298 -17.69 12.00 0.13
N SER A 299 -17.77 13.20 -0.43
CA SER A 299 -18.94 13.68 -1.17
C SER A 299 -19.26 12.80 -2.39
N GLN A 300 -18.26 12.34 -3.13
CA GLN A 300 -18.42 11.38 -4.23
C GLN A 300 -19.01 10.04 -3.78
N GLN A 301 -18.83 9.69 -2.52
CA GLN A 301 -19.42 8.50 -1.91
C GLN A 301 -20.76 8.78 -1.19
N GLY A 302 -21.32 9.96 -1.36
CA GLY A 302 -22.59 10.35 -0.73
C GLY A 302 -22.48 10.69 0.76
N VAL A 303 -21.27 10.89 1.28
CA VAL A 303 -21.03 11.22 2.70
C VAL A 303 -20.77 12.72 2.86
N SER A 304 -21.58 13.38 3.68
CA SER A 304 -21.45 14.82 3.97
C SER A 304 -21.05 15.12 5.42
N ARG A 305 -21.16 14.15 6.32
CA ARG A 305 -20.85 14.28 7.76
C ARG A 305 -20.24 13.00 8.31
N VAL A 306 -19.33 13.17 9.26
CA VAL A 306 -18.67 12.08 9.99
C VAL A 306 -18.66 12.35 11.49
N ASP A 307 -18.56 11.30 12.31
CA ASP A 307 -18.42 11.40 13.77
C ASP A 307 -16.99 11.68 14.21
N GLY A 308 -15.99 11.35 13.37
CA GLY A 308 -14.61 11.66 13.69
C GLY A 308 -13.68 11.60 12.49
N LEU A 309 -12.60 12.38 12.61
CA LEU A 309 -11.47 12.44 11.69
C LEU A 309 -10.19 12.14 12.45
N LEU A 310 -9.36 11.28 11.89
CA LEU A 310 -8.04 10.96 12.39
C LEU A 310 -7.00 11.28 11.32
N ALA A 311 -5.87 11.88 11.72
CA ALA A 311 -4.72 12.08 10.86
C ALA A 311 -3.43 11.82 11.64
N ASP A 312 -2.66 10.80 11.21
CA ASP A 312 -1.30 10.49 11.66
C ASP A 312 -0.33 10.99 10.59
N LEU A 313 0.18 12.23 10.79
CA LEU A 313 0.93 12.93 9.76
C LEU A 313 2.34 12.37 9.59
N GLY A 314 2.92 12.61 8.43
CA GLY A 314 4.30 12.24 8.10
C GLY A 314 4.40 11.02 7.19
N VAL A 315 5.46 10.25 7.35
CA VAL A 315 5.79 9.08 6.53
C VAL A 315 5.55 7.79 7.28
N SER A 316 5.02 6.79 6.58
CA SER A 316 4.87 5.45 7.15
C SER A 316 6.23 4.80 7.40
N SER A 317 6.29 3.83 8.33
CA SER A 317 7.52 3.07 8.55
C SER A 317 7.96 2.33 7.30
N HIS A 318 7.02 1.80 6.52
CA HIS A 318 7.33 1.17 5.23
C HIS A 318 8.07 2.12 4.28
N GLN A 319 7.63 3.37 4.16
CA GLN A 319 8.31 4.37 3.33
C GLN A 319 9.72 4.69 3.84
N LEU A 320 9.94 4.75 5.16
CA LEU A 320 11.26 5.01 5.75
C LEU A 320 12.21 3.82 5.65
N ASP A 321 11.69 2.61 5.75
CA ASP A 321 12.49 1.37 5.80
C ASP A 321 12.74 0.78 4.40
N THR A 322 12.03 1.27 3.36
CA THR A 322 12.22 0.87 1.97
C THR A 322 13.19 1.82 1.28
N ALA A 323 14.45 1.40 1.11
CA ALA A 323 15.51 2.22 0.50
C ALA A 323 15.15 2.75 -0.89
N SER A 324 14.43 1.96 -1.71
CA SER A 324 13.99 2.34 -3.06
C SER A 324 13.00 3.51 -3.10
N ARG A 325 12.35 3.87 -1.97
CA ARG A 325 11.45 5.02 -1.85
C ARG A 325 12.18 6.34 -1.59
N GLY A 326 13.43 6.32 -1.16
CA GLY A 326 14.30 7.49 -1.00
C GLY A 326 13.97 8.43 0.17
N PHE A 327 13.15 8.03 1.13
CA PHE A 327 12.80 8.86 2.31
C PHE A 327 13.88 8.91 3.38
N SER A 328 14.80 7.93 3.36
CA SER A 328 15.86 7.78 4.35
C SER A 328 17.22 7.82 3.68
N PHE A 329 18.23 8.23 4.44
CA PHE A 329 19.66 8.16 4.04
C PHE A 329 20.43 7.11 4.88
N ARG A 330 19.71 6.26 5.64
CA ARG A 330 20.34 5.17 6.40
C ARG A 330 20.88 4.10 5.47
N GLU A 331 20.11 3.81 4.44
CA GLU A 331 20.49 2.97 3.32
C GLU A 331 20.46 3.82 2.05
N ASP A 332 21.39 3.57 1.13
CA ASP A 332 21.43 4.30 -0.13
C ASP A 332 20.31 3.82 -1.06
N GLY A 333 19.62 4.77 -1.64
CA GLY A 333 18.53 4.52 -2.57
C GLY A 333 18.31 5.69 -3.53
N PRO A 334 17.42 5.56 -4.51
CA PRO A 334 17.09 6.64 -5.44
C PRO A 334 16.55 7.86 -4.67
N LEU A 335 16.90 9.06 -5.10
CA LEU A 335 16.42 10.31 -4.50
C LEU A 335 15.01 10.63 -5.00
N ASP A 336 13.99 9.88 -4.51
CA ASP A 336 12.61 10.00 -4.96
C ASP A 336 11.72 10.81 -4.00
N MET A 337 11.45 10.31 -2.82
CA MET A 337 10.61 10.89 -1.74
C MET A 337 9.13 11.12 -2.09
N ARG A 338 8.62 10.62 -3.21
CA ARG A 338 7.19 10.72 -3.53
C ARG A 338 6.40 9.72 -2.71
N MET A 339 5.34 10.14 -2.04
CA MET A 339 4.37 9.25 -1.41
C MET A 339 3.45 8.63 -2.48
N ASP A 340 2.96 9.42 -3.43
CA ASP A 340 2.33 8.93 -4.65
C ASP A 340 3.38 8.83 -5.77
N THR A 341 3.76 7.61 -6.14
CA THR A 341 4.79 7.36 -7.17
C THR A 341 4.38 7.85 -8.56
N ARG A 342 3.09 8.14 -8.80
CA ARG A 342 2.56 8.70 -10.06
C ARG A 342 2.77 10.22 -10.17
N ALA A 343 3.08 10.90 -9.06
CA ALA A 343 3.34 12.34 -9.06
C ALA A 343 4.56 12.67 -9.93
N ALA A 344 4.51 13.80 -10.65
CA ALA A 344 5.57 14.20 -11.56
C ALA A 344 6.84 14.67 -10.84
N LEU A 345 6.69 15.40 -9.71
CA LEU A 345 7.81 15.99 -8.98
C LEU A 345 8.40 15.02 -7.96
N SER A 346 9.66 14.64 -8.14
CA SER A 346 10.46 13.89 -7.17
C SER A 346 11.50 14.78 -6.49
N ALA A 347 12.09 14.31 -5.39
CA ALA A 347 13.22 15.01 -4.78
C ALA A 347 14.42 15.13 -5.72
N ARG A 348 14.62 14.15 -6.61
CA ARG A 348 15.64 14.20 -7.67
C ARG A 348 15.40 15.37 -8.63
N ASN A 349 14.16 15.54 -9.11
CA ASN A 349 13.82 16.68 -9.98
C ASN A 349 14.08 17.99 -9.26
N LEU A 350 13.57 18.15 -8.06
CA LEU A 350 13.71 19.38 -7.28
C LEU A 350 15.18 19.75 -7.04
N VAL A 351 16.01 18.81 -6.60
CA VAL A 351 17.44 19.07 -6.33
C VAL A 351 18.23 19.37 -7.59
N ASN A 352 17.90 18.73 -8.74
CA ASN A 352 18.65 18.89 -9.97
C ASN A 352 18.17 20.03 -10.86
N GLU A 353 16.90 20.44 -10.77
CA GLU A 353 16.27 21.37 -11.71
C GLU A 353 15.94 22.74 -11.09
N ALA A 354 15.54 22.77 -9.79
CA ALA A 354 15.12 24.02 -9.15
C ALA A 354 16.26 25.06 -9.03
N PRO A 355 15.97 26.36 -9.12
CA PRO A 355 16.93 27.43 -8.86
C PRO A 355 17.52 27.35 -7.44
N GLU A 356 18.79 27.84 -7.27
CA GLU A 356 19.46 27.86 -5.95
C GLU A 356 18.60 28.54 -4.88
N GLU A 357 17.97 29.66 -5.23
CA GLU A 357 17.15 30.43 -4.30
C GLU A 357 15.89 29.66 -3.87
N GLU A 358 15.27 28.93 -4.78
CA GLU A 358 14.10 28.07 -4.50
C GLU A 358 14.48 26.92 -3.54
N ILE A 359 15.58 26.23 -3.81
CA ILE A 359 16.11 25.20 -2.91
C ILE A 359 16.40 25.80 -1.54
N ALA A 360 17.07 26.95 -1.47
CA ALA A 360 17.38 27.61 -0.20
C ALA A 360 16.11 27.99 0.57
N ASN A 361 15.08 28.48 -0.11
CA ASN A 361 13.79 28.82 0.50
C ASN A 361 13.06 27.58 1.02
N ILE A 362 13.05 26.46 0.28
CA ILE A 362 12.48 25.18 0.72
C ILE A 362 13.18 24.71 2.00
N LEU A 363 14.52 24.70 2.00
CA LEU A 363 15.30 24.28 3.17
C LEU A 363 15.07 25.18 4.39
N TRP A 364 14.90 26.48 4.18
CA TRP A 364 14.61 27.44 5.23
C TRP A 364 13.19 27.29 5.78
N GLN A 365 12.18 27.25 4.90
CA GLN A 365 10.78 27.24 5.30
C GLN A 365 10.34 25.89 5.87
N PHE A 366 10.75 24.79 5.24
CA PHE A 366 10.28 23.44 5.61
C PHE A 366 11.27 22.64 6.46
N GLY A 367 12.55 23.03 6.47
CA GLY A 367 13.56 22.40 7.30
C GLY A 367 13.92 23.21 8.55
N GLU A 368 13.50 24.48 8.64
CA GLU A 368 14.01 25.45 9.62
C GLU A 368 15.56 25.43 9.66
N GLU A 369 16.19 25.23 8.45
CA GLU A 369 17.62 25.02 8.32
C GLU A 369 18.35 26.36 8.14
N ARG A 370 19.14 26.74 9.14
CA ARG A 370 19.86 28.03 9.15
C ARG A 370 20.94 28.13 8.06
N ALA A 371 21.52 27.00 7.68
CA ALA A 371 22.53 26.92 6.63
C ALA A 371 21.95 26.72 5.22
N SER A 372 20.64 26.93 5.03
CA SER A 372 19.89 26.67 3.82
C SER A 372 20.56 27.18 2.54
N ARG A 373 21.04 28.41 2.52
CA ARG A 373 21.76 29.02 1.37
C ARG A 373 23.08 28.31 1.06
N ALA A 374 23.84 27.93 2.10
CA ALA A 374 25.13 27.24 1.90
C ALA A 374 24.91 25.82 1.36
N ILE A 375 23.89 25.12 1.86
CA ILE A 375 23.51 23.78 1.39
C ILE A 375 22.99 23.85 -0.06
N ALA A 376 22.09 24.79 -0.37
CA ALA A 376 21.58 24.98 -1.73
C ALA A 376 22.72 25.24 -2.74
N ARG A 377 23.65 26.12 -2.40
CA ARG A 377 24.85 26.40 -3.21
C ARG A 377 25.72 25.15 -3.41
N ALA A 378 25.90 24.33 -2.38
CA ALA A 378 26.65 23.08 -2.48
C ALA A 378 25.93 22.07 -3.40
N MET A 379 24.59 21.97 -3.33
CA MET A 379 23.81 21.15 -4.24
C MET A 379 23.94 21.62 -5.69
N VAL A 380 23.78 22.92 -5.95
CA VAL A 380 23.92 23.48 -7.31
C VAL A 380 25.33 23.27 -7.86
N LYS A 381 26.37 23.45 -7.03
CA LYS A 381 27.74 23.15 -7.41
C LYS A 381 27.95 21.67 -7.72
N ALA A 382 27.39 20.77 -6.95
CA ALA A 382 27.52 19.33 -7.16
C ALA A 382 26.80 18.87 -8.42
N ARG A 383 25.54 19.30 -8.64
CA ARG A 383 24.78 18.91 -9.84
C ARG A 383 25.36 19.43 -11.14
N ALA A 384 26.14 20.53 -11.11
CA ALA A 384 26.84 21.04 -12.27
C ALA A 384 27.98 20.11 -12.74
N GLN A 385 28.47 19.21 -11.88
CA GLN A 385 29.46 18.20 -12.21
C GLN A 385 28.83 16.88 -12.63
N ALA A 386 27.82 16.42 -11.87
CA ALA A 386 27.03 15.21 -12.16
C ALA A 386 25.69 15.28 -11.46
N PRO A 387 24.59 14.76 -12.05
CA PRO A 387 23.28 14.72 -11.42
C PRO A 387 23.31 14.03 -10.04
N ILE A 388 22.61 14.60 -9.08
CA ILE A 388 22.43 14.02 -7.74
C ILE A 388 21.27 13.02 -7.85
N THR A 389 21.57 11.73 -7.74
CA THR A 389 20.60 10.65 -8.04
C THR A 389 20.25 9.81 -6.84
N THR A 390 21.10 9.81 -5.77
CA THR A 390 20.89 8.95 -4.61
C THR A 390 20.83 9.73 -3.28
N THR A 391 20.22 9.12 -2.30
CA THR A 391 20.11 9.67 -0.94
C THR A 391 21.45 9.84 -0.26
N ALA A 392 22.38 8.90 -0.46
CA ALA A 392 23.74 9.01 0.09
C ALA A 392 24.55 10.14 -0.56
N GLN A 393 24.37 10.41 -1.87
CA GLN A 393 25.01 11.56 -2.52
C GLN A 393 24.54 12.86 -1.89
N LEU A 394 23.22 13.03 -1.72
CA LEU A 394 22.65 14.21 -1.09
C LEU A 394 23.13 14.36 0.36
N ALA A 395 23.12 13.30 1.16
CA ALA A 395 23.58 13.32 2.54
C ALA A 395 25.03 13.79 2.65
N ARG A 396 25.93 13.29 1.79
CA ARG A 396 27.36 13.70 1.72
C ARG A 396 27.52 15.17 1.35
N ILE A 397 26.70 15.70 0.44
CA ILE A 397 26.73 17.13 0.10
C ILE A 397 26.37 17.97 1.32
N VAL A 398 25.34 17.60 2.07
CA VAL A 398 24.93 18.31 3.28
C VAL A 398 26.02 18.21 4.35
N GLU A 399 26.63 17.05 4.56
CA GLU A 399 27.73 16.84 5.51
C GLU A 399 28.98 17.67 5.18
N SER A 400 29.23 17.93 3.90
CA SER A 400 30.34 18.82 3.48
C SER A 400 30.17 20.27 3.92
N VAL A 401 28.91 20.69 4.18
CA VAL A 401 28.56 22.04 4.63
C VAL A 401 28.36 22.09 6.16
N LEU A 402 27.73 21.06 6.70
CA LEU A 402 27.38 20.96 8.12
C LEU A 402 28.14 19.81 8.78
N PRO A 403 29.16 20.07 9.59
CA PRO A 403 29.83 19.01 10.33
C PRO A 403 28.88 18.36 11.33
N ARG A 404 29.01 17.04 11.51
CA ARG A 404 28.23 16.29 12.51
C ARG A 404 28.44 16.86 13.92
N LYS A 405 27.37 17.37 14.52
CA LYS A 405 27.34 17.85 15.90
C LYS A 405 26.21 17.14 16.66
N GLY A 406 26.55 16.25 17.60
CA GLY A 406 25.58 15.56 18.43
C GLY A 406 24.97 14.28 17.80
N ARG A 407 23.80 13.88 18.31
CA ARG A 407 23.13 12.60 17.92
C ARG A 407 22.36 12.67 16.60
N GLN A 408 21.92 13.87 16.21
CA GLN A 408 21.11 14.04 14.99
C GLN A 408 22.01 14.23 13.77
N HIS A 409 21.69 13.51 12.70
CA HIS A 409 22.41 13.65 11.44
C HIS A 409 22.13 15.01 10.80
N PRO A 410 23.16 15.72 10.26
CA PRO A 410 22.98 17.05 9.66
C PRO A 410 21.99 17.08 8.49
N GLY A 411 21.86 15.98 7.74
CA GLY A 411 20.91 15.84 6.64
C GLY A 411 19.43 15.79 7.04
N THR A 412 19.10 15.54 8.32
CA THR A 412 17.71 15.29 8.73
C THR A 412 16.75 16.42 8.33
N ARG A 413 17.14 17.69 8.57
CA ARG A 413 16.32 18.85 8.22
C ARG A 413 16.19 19.05 6.72
N THR A 414 17.25 18.77 5.98
CA THR A 414 17.26 18.85 4.52
C THR A 414 16.31 17.80 3.92
N PHE A 415 16.38 16.55 4.38
CA PHE A 415 15.47 15.49 3.92
C PHE A 415 14.02 15.78 4.29
N GLN A 416 13.77 16.26 5.51
CA GLN A 416 12.43 16.73 5.91
C GLN A 416 11.91 17.83 4.98
N ALA A 417 12.72 18.84 4.68
CA ALA A 417 12.31 19.96 3.84
C ALA A 417 11.96 19.53 2.41
N LEU A 418 12.80 18.69 1.80
CA LEU A 418 12.57 18.18 0.46
C LEU A 418 11.30 17.29 0.43
N ARG A 419 11.12 16.42 1.42
CA ARG A 419 9.94 15.57 1.56
C ARG A 419 8.65 16.39 1.63
N ILE A 420 8.63 17.41 2.49
CA ILE A 420 7.49 18.32 2.64
C ILE A 420 7.18 19.03 1.32
N ALA A 421 8.22 19.52 0.62
CA ALA A 421 8.05 20.21 -0.66
C ALA A 421 7.54 19.28 -1.76
N VAL A 422 8.14 18.10 -1.91
CA VAL A 422 7.75 17.10 -2.94
C VAL A 422 6.29 16.67 -2.76
N ASN A 423 5.83 16.52 -1.52
CA ASN A 423 4.52 15.95 -1.23
C ASN A 423 3.44 17.00 -0.89
N GLY A 424 3.78 18.30 -0.82
CA GLY A 424 2.83 19.35 -0.46
C GLY A 424 2.20 19.16 0.93
N GLU A 425 2.95 18.61 1.90
CA GLU A 425 2.39 18.09 3.16
C GLU A 425 1.69 19.17 3.99
N LEU A 426 2.24 20.36 4.04
CA LEU A 426 1.69 21.44 4.87
C LEU A 426 0.43 22.07 4.26
N ASP A 427 0.37 22.19 2.94
CA ASP A 427 -0.82 22.71 2.25
C ASP A 427 -1.96 21.68 2.34
N ALA A 428 -1.62 20.40 2.22
CA ALA A 428 -2.58 19.32 2.44
C ALA A 428 -3.14 19.32 3.86
N LEU A 429 -2.29 19.56 4.87
CA LEU A 429 -2.72 19.69 6.26
C LEU A 429 -3.69 20.88 6.46
N ASP A 430 -3.38 22.05 5.90
CA ASP A 430 -4.25 23.22 6.01
C ASP A 430 -5.62 22.93 5.37
N ALA A 431 -5.67 22.29 4.19
CA ALA A 431 -6.90 21.89 3.54
C ALA A 431 -7.71 20.86 4.36
N LEU A 432 -7.06 19.88 4.98
CA LEU A 432 -7.72 18.92 5.88
C LEU A 432 -8.34 19.62 7.09
N LEU A 433 -7.58 20.51 7.72
CA LEU A 433 -8.06 21.26 8.89
C LEU A 433 -9.29 22.09 8.54
N ASP A 434 -9.30 22.79 7.40
CA ASP A 434 -10.47 23.55 6.93
C ASP A 434 -11.66 22.65 6.61
N SER A 435 -11.43 21.50 5.98
CA SER A 435 -12.48 20.51 5.68
C SER A 435 -13.09 19.94 6.95
N SER A 436 -12.32 19.81 8.04
CA SER A 436 -12.82 19.28 9.33
C SER A 436 -13.98 20.10 9.90
N VAL A 437 -13.97 21.41 9.69
CA VAL A 437 -15.05 22.31 10.15
C VAL A 437 -16.38 21.95 9.48
N ARG A 438 -16.36 21.53 8.23
CA ARG A 438 -17.55 21.19 7.46
C ARG A 438 -17.98 19.74 7.63
N LEU A 439 -17.00 18.82 7.69
CA LEU A 439 -17.26 17.38 7.74
C LEU A 439 -17.70 16.87 9.11
N LEU A 440 -17.17 17.45 10.19
CA LEU A 440 -17.55 16.98 11.53
C LEU A 440 -19.00 17.37 11.85
N GLY A 441 -19.77 16.40 12.30
CA GLY A 441 -21.06 16.65 12.93
C GLY A 441 -20.89 17.25 14.34
N GLN A 442 -21.96 17.78 14.94
CA GLN A 442 -21.94 18.23 16.34
C GLN A 442 -21.57 17.06 17.27
N GLY A 443 -20.64 17.29 18.19
CA GLY A 443 -20.05 16.23 19.03
C GLY A 443 -19.03 15.36 18.33
N GLY A 444 -18.80 15.56 17.01
CA GLY A 444 -17.75 14.89 16.25
C GLY A 444 -16.36 15.36 16.65
N ARG A 445 -15.36 14.49 16.55
CA ARG A 445 -14.02 14.76 17.04
C ARG A 445 -12.95 14.64 15.96
N MET A 446 -11.93 15.47 16.05
CA MET A 446 -10.72 15.35 15.24
C MET A 446 -9.52 15.10 16.13
N ALA A 447 -8.69 14.13 15.74
CA ALA A 447 -7.39 13.85 16.36
C ALA A 447 -6.29 13.95 15.31
N VAL A 448 -5.22 14.67 15.60
CA VAL A 448 -4.08 14.87 14.71
C VAL A 448 -2.79 14.58 15.44
N ILE A 449 -2.00 13.65 14.93
CA ILE A 449 -0.62 13.37 15.36
C ILE A 449 0.32 14.13 14.44
N THR A 450 1.27 14.84 15.01
CA THR A 450 2.29 15.62 14.31
C THR A 450 3.68 15.19 14.74
N PHE A 451 4.69 15.23 13.86
CA PHE A 451 6.05 14.77 14.15
C PHE A 451 7.10 15.88 14.13
N HIS A 452 6.76 17.06 13.62
CA HIS A 452 7.67 18.22 13.62
C HIS A 452 6.95 19.54 13.95
N SER A 453 7.78 20.54 14.24
CA SER A 453 7.34 21.86 14.73
C SER A 453 6.38 22.59 13.79
N LEU A 454 6.53 22.44 12.49
CA LEU A 454 5.71 23.14 11.49
C LEU A 454 4.28 22.63 11.48
N GLU A 455 4.10 21.28 11.52
CA GLU A 455 2.79 20.66 11.63
C GLU A 455 2.12 21.03 12.95
N ASP A 456 2.81 20.82 14.08
CA ASP A 456 2.27 21.08 15.42
C ASP A 456 1.83 22.55 15.57
N ARG A 457 2.60 23.47 15.00
CA ARG A 457 2.29 24.91 15.02
C ARG A 457 0.99 25.21 14.25
N ARG A 458 0.80 24.65 13.04
CA ARG A 458 -0.40 24.84 12.22
C ARG A 458 -1.64 24.27 12.91
N VAL A 459 -1.57 23.00 13.35
CA VAL A 459 -2.67 22.35 14.07
C VAL A 459 -3.04 23.15 15.33
N LYS A 460 -2.04 23.53 16.13
CA LYS A 460 -2.25 24.32 17.34
C LYS A 460 -2.94 25.66 17.02
N GLN A 461 -2.42 26.43 16.07
CA GLN A 461 -2.97 27.75 15.73
C GLN A 461 -4.40 27.62 15.21
N PHE A 462 -4.68 26.64 14.38
CA PHE A 462 -6.01 26.40 13.83
C PHE A 462 -7.02 26.04 14.94
N PHE A 463 -6.65 25.11 15.83
CA PHE A 463 -7.53 24.70 16.93
C PHE A 463 -7.70 25.82 17.96
N ASP A 464 -6.63 26.51 18.34
CA ASP A 464 -6.68 27.63 19.29
C ASP A 464 -7.61 28.74 18.80
N LEU A 465 -7.52 29.13 17.53
CA LEU A 465 -8.38 30.16 16.94
C LEU A 465 -9.85 29.77 17.04
N ARG A 466 -10.19 28.56 16.63
CA ARG A 466 -11.56 28.05 16.57
C ARG A 466 -12.13 27.59 17.92
N SER A 467 -11.31 27.61 18.96
CA SER A 467 -11.71 27.24 20.31
C SER A 467 -11.91 28.43 21.26
N ARG A 468 -11.70 29.64 20.77
CA ARG A 468 -11.90 30.88 21.56
C ARG A 468 -13.24 31.47 21.21
N PRO A 469 -14.16 31.65 22.17
CA PRO A 469 -15.46 32.27 21.89
C PRO A 469 -15.33 33.75 21.50
N GLU A 470 -14.25 34.38 21.95
CA GLU A 470 -13.97 35.82 21.71
C GLU A 470 -12.55 35.99 21.19
N ILE A 471 -12.35 37.01 20.37
CA ILE A 471 -11.05 37.51 19.90
C ILE A 471 -10.82 38.87 20.52
N ASP A 472 -9.68 39.05 21.17
CA ASP A 472 -9.19 40.31 21.64
C ASP A 472 -8.00 40.78 20.78
N ARG A 473 -7.98 42.05 20.43
CA ARG A 473 -6.89 42.69 19.71
C ARG A 473 -6.53 44.01 20.42
N PRO A 474 -5.25 44.39 20.48
CA PRO A 474 -4.81 45.62 21.15
C PRO A 474 -5.53 46.89 20.64
N GLU A 475 -6.00 46.87 19.38
CA GLU A 475 -6.68 48.01 18.74
C GLU A 475 -8.17 48.08 19.08
N TRP A 476 -8.72 47.08 19.76
CA TRP A 476 -10.15 47.02 20.06
C TRP A 476 -10.43 47.49 21.48
N PRO A 477 -11.51 48.25 21.67
CA PRO A 477 -11.91 48.73 22.99
C PRO A 477 -12.42 47.61 23.92
N ALA A 478 -12.83 46.46 23.35
CA ALA A 478 -13.24 45.28 24.06
C ALA A 478 -13.14 44.06 23.15
N PRO A 479 -13.03 42.82 23.72
CA PRO A 479 -13.10 41.58 22.95
C PRO A 479 -14.38 41.51 22.13
N ARG A 480 -14.31 40.85 20.94
CA ARG A 480 -15.44 40.64 20.04
C ARG A 480 -15.73 39.17 19.88
N PRO A 481 -17.01 38.78 19.63
CA PRO A 481 -17.35 37.39 19.32
C PRO A 481 -16.51 36.87 18.17
N ASN A 482 -16.01 35.66 18.31
CA ASN A 482 -15.25 34.98 17.26
C ASN A 482 -16.19 34.25 16.29
N PRO A 483 -16.28 34.67 15.01
CA PRO A 483 -17.15 34.02 14.04
C PRO A 483 -16.70 32.59 13.70
N ASP A 484 -15.41 32.27 13.92
CA ASP A 484 -14.84 30.96 13.65
C ASP A 484 -14.96 29.99 14.83
N TYR A 485 -15.55 30.41 15.96
CA TYR A 485 -15.68 29.58 17.14
C TYR A 485 -16.61 28.39 16.91
N CYS A 486 -16.04 27.19 16.86
CA CYS A 486 -16.80 25.97 16.58
C CYS A 486 -16.25 24.73 17.26
N PHE A 487 -15.08 24.81 17.92
CA PHE A 487 -14.43 23.68 18.56
C PHE A 487 -14.24 23.87 20.07
N ARG A 488 -14.14 22.73 20.75
CA ARG A 488 -13.67 22.63 22.14
C ARG A 488 -12.43 21.75 22.17
N PRO A 489 -11.27 22.22 22.74
CA PRO A 489 -10.09 21.39 22.85
C PRO A 489 -10.34 20.20 23.78
N LEU A 490 -9.85 19.02 23.40
CA LEU A 490 -9.95 17.81 24.23
C LEU A 490 -8.83 17.74 25.27
N SER A 491 -7.73 18.47 25.06
CA SER A 491 -6.64 18.61 26.02
C SER A 491 -6.00 19.99 25.93
N ARG A 492 -5.47 20.51 27.06
CA ARG A 492 -4.76 21.81 27.09
C ARG A 492 -3.37 21.74 26.48
N LYS A 493 -2.69 20.59 26.64
CA LYS A 493 -1.35 20.31 26.11
C LYS A 493 -1.46 19.16 25.12
N PRO A 494 -0.53 19.06 24.15
CA PRO A 494 -0.49 17.86 23.32
C PRO A 494 -0.23 16.63 24.19
N VAL A 495 -0.84 15.52 23.85
CA VAL A 495 -0.50 14.22 24.40
C VAL A 495 0.77 13.74 23.70
N THR A 496 1.71 13.19 24.43
CA THR A 496 2.99 12.67 23.95
C THR A 496 3.18 11.24 24.42
N ALA A 497 4.02 10.49 23.72
CA ALA A 497 4.31 9.10 24.06
C ALA A 497 4.85 8.95 25.50
N GLY A 498 4.36 7.94 26.19
CA GLY A 498 4.82 7.54 27.50
C GLY A 498 6.20 6.86 27.46
N GLU A 499 6.81 6.65 28.63
CA GLU A 499 8.14 6.02 28.73
C GLU A 499 8.16 4.60 28.16
N GLU A 500 7.10 3.85 28.35
CA GLU A 500 6.95 2.50 27.81
C GLU A 500 6.97 2.50 26.27
N GLU A 501 6.15 3.33 25.64
CA GLU A 501 6.14 3.48 24.18
C GLU A 501 7.48 3.98 23.65
N LEU A 502 8.11 4.96 24.32
CA LEU A 502 9.41 5.48 23.92
C LEU A 502 10.52 4.42 23.94
N SER A 503 10.42 3.44 24.84
CA SER A 503 11.38 2.34 24.95
C SER A 503 11.30 1.35 23.78
N ILE A 504 10.08 1.10 23.27
CA ILE A 504 9.82 0.13 22.21
C ILE A 504 9.68 0.78 20.81
N ASN A 505 9.28 2.05 20.75
CA ASN A 505 9.11 2.82 19.51
C ASN A 505 9.83 4.17 19.56
N PRO A 506 11.13 4.24 19.24
CA PRO A 506 11.86 5.53 19.23
C PRO A 506 11.28 6.58 18.27
N ARG A 507 10.44 6.19 17.30
CA ARG A 507 9.78 7.09 16.34
C ARG A 507 8.70 7.95 16.99
N SER A 508 8.11 7.49 18.09
CA SER A 508 7.10 8.24 18.87
C SER A 508 7.68 9.45 19.63
N ARG A 509 9.01 9.56 19.73
CA ARG A 509 9.68 10.62 20.52
C ARG A 509 9.28 12.03 20.13
N SER A 510 9.02 12.30 18.86
CA SER A 510 8.65 13.62 18.36
C SER A 510 7.14 13.80 18.24
N ALA A 511 6.38 12.75 18.43
CA ALA A 511 4.93 12.73 18.23
C ALA A 511 4.21 13.63 19.23
N LYS A 512 3.24 14.38 18.73
CA LYS A 512 2.33 15.21 19.52
C LYS A 512 0.92 15.04 19.01
N LEU A 513 0.06 14.50 19.84
CA LEU A 513 -1.36 14.31 19.54
C LEU A 513 -2.16 15.51 20.08
N ARG A 514 -2.96 16.12 19.22
CA ARG A 514 -3.95 17.16 19.56
C ARG A 514 -5.33 16.76 19.08
N GLY A 515 -6.34 17.12 19.85
CA GLY A 515 -7.73 16.87 19.46
C GLY A 515 -8.69 17.96 19.86
N VAL A 516 -9.75 18.04 19.07
CA VAL A 516 -10.89 18.94 19.28
C VAL A 516 -12.21 18.23 19.10
N GLU A 517 -13.27 18.76 19.72
CA GLU A 517 -14.65 18.32 19.55
C GLU A 517 -15.46 19.47 18.92
N LYS A 518 -16.24 19.17 17.91
CA LYS A 518 -17.16 20.11 17.27
C LYS A 518 -18.34 20.40 18.20
N ILE A 519 -18.60 21.67 18.47
CA ILE A 519 -19.64 22.08 19.41
C ILE A 519 -20.83 22.76 18.74
N ILE A 520 -20.65 23.30 17.54
CA ILE A 520 -21.68 23.99 16.75
C ILE A 520 -21.73 23.43 15.33
#